data_576ee91f022c3784219ba0507afa2f7c
#
_entry.id   576ee91f022c3784219ba0507afa2f7c
#
_cell.length_a   1.000
_cell.length_b   1.000
_cell.length_c   1.000
_cell.angle_alpha   90.00
_cell.angle_beta   90.00
_cell.angle_gamma   90.00
#
_symmetry.space_group_name_H-M   'P 1'
#
loop_
_entity.id
_entity.type
_entity.pdbx_description
1 polymer ?
#
loop_
_entity_poly.entity_id
_entity_poly.type
_entity_poly.pdbx_seq_one_letter_code
_entity_poly.pdbx_strand_id
1 'polypeptide(L)'
;MKKVQKVAMKNINLVISFVLVLLITISCSTGDRRLEQALTFAGDNRAELEKVLAHYSSDPQKLEAARFLMRNMPHWYTYEGWQLDSVRNLLTQDSLPVGLIKDMKKEPFYSLPKVYDAQVITAAYLIENIDLAFDVWKKYPWNRNLTFDDFCELILPYRIADEPLTSWRKLYHDYYASVLDSVYQGEDVVEACHVVCKELRKKDFYYFTDINVPHLDALLLFHRPLGYCRESCDLTQYAMRACGIPVATEFFRYSPDYQHYHSWNTLRDTTGRFIVFDFEELEPTREMPHSDGRKKGKVYRYCFGEQDISIPATDVTDTKVPFFFRNRCVKDVTVNYFGENEVTVPVETKDQYIYLGVFNPNRWILVDMAEREGDKVTFHHLEPDIIYHVLRFDGEKQHSAGYPFIFKNGKAEVLDVNIENWEKVVLTRKMSMKPRIFEWSYRAIIGVRIEGANDPSFRQADLLYEFEDTLATNYYRLDPLNTSNKYRYIRYSPPAGTQMELAELALYEDTLCTMKIPLHRMNDVMPVYDMDNITDGNITVSYTHLTLPTILLV
;
A
#
# COMPACT_ATOMS: atom_id res chain seq x y z
N MET A 1 36.23 35.05 40.67
CA MET A 1 35.11 34.31 40.06
C MET A 1 34.96 34.53 38.55
N LYS A 2 34.87 35.73 37.98
CA LYS A 2 34.70 35.96 36.51
C LYS A 2 35.80 35.38 35.62
N LYS A 3 37.07 35.28 36.08
CA LYS A 3 38.20 34.74 35.28
C LYS A 3 38.17 33.20 35.18
N VAL A 4 37.68 32.49 36.21
CA VAL A 4 37.54 31.04 36.25
C VAL A 4 36.35 30.57 35.38
N GLN A 5 35.23 31.32 35.40
CA GLN A 5 34.09 31.05 34.53
C GLN A 5 34.42 31.20 33.02
N LYS A 6 35.25 32.19 32.67
CA LYS A 6 35.65 32.43 31.29
C LYS A 6 36.57 31.32 30.73
N VAL A 7 37.42 30.73 31.59
CA VAL A 7 38.28 29.61 31.24
C VAL A 7 37.47 28.32 31.13
N ALA A 8 36.51 28.09 32.04
CA ALA A 8 35.61 26.92 31.96
C ALA A 8 34.74 26.94 30.70
N MET A 9 34.14 28.08 30.34
CA MET A 9 33.37 28.22 29.10
C MET A 9 34.22 28.02 27.83
N LYS A 10 35.47 28.48 27.84
CA LYS A 10 36.38 28.29 26.69
C LYS A 10 36.75 26.82 26.50
N ASN A 11 36.94 26.08 27.58
CA ASN A 11 37.24 24.65 27.55
C ASN A 11 36.00 23.83 27.13
N ILE A 12 34.81 24.23 27.58
CA ILE A 12 33.54 23.58 27.14
C ILE A 12 33.32 23.77 25.64
N ASN A 13 33.51 24.98 25.12
CA ASN A 13 33.39 25.25 23.69
C ASN A 13 34.45 24.49 22.86
N LEU A 14 35.65 24.29 23.38
CA LEU A 14 36.70 23.52 22.73
C LEU A 14 36.34 22.01 22.67
N VAL A 15 35.78 21.48 23.77
CA VAL A 15 35.31 20.07 23.82
C VAL A 15 34.14 19.86 22.88
N ILE A 16 33.15 20.78 22.88
CA ILE A 16 32.01 20.71 21.96
C ILE A 16 32.50 20.78 20.51
N SER A 17 33.40 21.68 20.15
CA SER A 17 33.98 21.78 18.83
C SER A 17 34.75 20.50 18.44
N PHE A 18 35.50 19.91 19.38
CA PHE A 18 36.25 18.67 19.14
C PHE A 18 35.31 17.46 18.93
N VAL A 19 34.24 17.37 19.73
CA VAL A 19 33.20 16.34 19.57
C VAL A 19 32.46 16.53 18.25
N LEU A 20 32.13 17.76 17.86
CA LEU A 20 31.50 18.04 16.56
C LEU A 20 32.40 17.65 15.38
N VAL A 21 33.70 17.99 15.44
CA VAL A 21 34.68 17.60 14.43
C VAL A 21 34.85 16.08 14.39
N LEU A 22 34.86 15.40 15.53
CA LEU A 22 34.95 13.95 15.61
C LEU A 22 33.71 13.27 15.01
N LEU A 23 32.53 13.80 15.28
CA LEU A 23 31.26 13.31 14.71
C LEU A 23 31.23 13.51 13.18
N ILE A 24 31.71 14.64 12.68
CA ILE A 24 31.81 14.91 11.24
C ILE A 24 32.80 13.97 10.57
N THR A 25 33.97 13.70 11.17
CA THR A 25 34.96 12.78 10.59
C THR A 25 34.50 11.33 10.59
N ILE A 26 33.78 10.90 11.63
CA ILE A 26 33.18 9.55 11.68
C ILE A 26 32.07 9.42 10.64
N SER A 27 31.23 10.42 10.45
CA SER A 27 30.17 10.43 9.44
C SER A 27 30.73 10.39 8.02
N CYS A 28 31.77 11.19 7.71
CA CYS A 28 32.45 11.13 6.40
C CYS A 28 33.08 9.76 6.12
N SER A 29 33.74 9.15 7.12
CA SER A 29 34.40 7.85 6.93
C SER A 29 33.41 6.70 6.69
N THR A 30 32.22 6.74 7.30
CA THR A 30 31.17 5.74 7.08
C THR A 30 30.48 5.92 5.73
N GLY A 31 30.20 7.16 5.32
CA GLY A 31 29.64 7.47 4.01
C GLY A 31 30.54 7.04 2.85
N ASP A 32 31.83 7.30 2.94
CA ASP A 32 32.81 6.89 1.94
C ASP A 32 32.95 5.36 1.88
N ARG A 33 32.89 4.67 3.01
CA ARG A 33 32.90 3.20 3.05
C ARG A 33 31.67 2.60 2.39
N ARG A 34 30.48 3.13 2.63
CA ARG A 34 29.24 2.63 1.98
C ARG A 34 29.25 2.88 0.47
N LEU A 35 29.78 4.03 0.03
CA LEU A 35 29.95 4.29 -1.40
C LEU A 35 30.91 3.28 -2.04
N GLU A 36 32.04 2.99 -1.42
CA GLU A 36 33.01 2.02 -1.95
C GLU A 36 32.43 0.59 -1.96
N GLN A 37 31.63 0.23 -0.97
CA GLN A 37 30.90 -1.04 -0.97
C GLN A 37 29.91 -1.13 -2.15
N ALA A 38 29.17 -0.05 -2.43
CA ALA A 38 28.24 0.01 -3.56
C ALA A 38 28.96 -0.05 -4.91
N LEU A 39 30.09 0.65 -5.06
CA LEU A 39 30.94 0.59 -6.25
C LEU A 39 31.55 -0.81 -6.45
N THR A 40 31.92 -1.48 -5.38
CA THR A 40 32.38 -2.87 -5.42
C THR A 40 31.26 -3.83 -5.82
N PHE A 41 30.05 -3.62 -5.27
CA PHE A 41 28.87 -4.41 -5.60
C PHE A 41 28.44 -4.25 -7.07
N ALA A 42 28.70 -3.10 -7.67
CA ALA A 42 28.43 -2.83 -9.09
C ALA A 42 29.22 -3.73 -10.05
N GLY A 43 30.34 -4.32 -9.62
CA GLY A 43 31.14 -5.21 -10.45
C GLY A 43 31.59 -4.52 -11.74
N ASP A 44 31.30 -5.12 -12.89
CA ASP A 44 31.69 -4.60 -14.21
C ASP A 44 31.07 -3.24 -14.55
N ASN A 45 29.94 -2.89 -13.90
CA ASN A 45 29.27 -1.61 -14.09
C ASN A 45 29.87 -0.46 -13.28
N ARG A 46 30.87 -0.72 -12.44
CA ARG A 46 31.54 0.29 -11.61
C ARG A 46 31.97 1.52 -12.42
N ALA A 47 32.50 1.31 -13.63
CA ALA A 47 32.95 2.40 -14.50
C ALA A 47 31.82 3.40 -14.87
N GLU A 48 30.57 2.94 -15.02
CA GLU A 48 29.43 3.82 -15.27
C GLU A 48 29.14 4.71 -14.07
N LEU A 49 29.18 4.17 -12.85
CA LEU A 49 28.98 4.94 -11.62
C LEU A 49 30.11 5.96 -11.40
N GLU A 50 31.36 5.58 -11.64
CA GLU A 50 32.52 6.49 -11.54
C GLU A 50 32.45 7.64 -12.55
N LYS A 51 31.90 7.43 -13.77
CA LYS A 51 31.65 8.51 -14.73
C LYS A 51 30.72 9.58 -14.18
N VAL A 52 29.66 9.21 -13.44
CA VAL A 52 28.74 10.16 -12.81
C VAL A 52 29.44 10.98 -11.73
N LEU A 53 30.26 10.33 -10.89
CA LEU A 53 31.03 11.02 -9.86
C LEU A 53 32.03 12.01 -10.47
N ALA A 54 32.69 11.62 -11.56
CA ALA A 54 33.60 12.48 -12.29
C ALA A 54 32.86 13.66 -12.96
N HIS A 55 31.69 13.41 -13.53
CA HIS A 55 30.85 14.43 -14.16
C HIS A 55 30.50 15.57 -13.20
N TYR A 56 30.12 15.23 -11.96
CA TYR A 56 29.74 16.21 -10.94
C TYR A 56 30.90 16.65 -10.02
N SER A 57 32.16 16.35 -10.36
CA SER A 57 33.32 16.69 -9.52
C SER A 57 33.44 18.18 -9.19
N SER A 58 32.93 19.07 -10.05
CA SER A 58 32.90 20.52 -9.85
C SER A 58 31.61 21.05 -9.23
N ASP A 59 30.57 20.22 -9.02
CA ASP A 59 29.29 20.59 -8.39
C ASP A 59 29.11 19.76 -7.10
N PRO A 60 29.50 20.27 -5.94
CA PRO A 60 29.48 19.51 -4.69
C PRO A 60 28.08 19.01 -4.31
N GLN A 61 27.02 19.76 -4.65
CA GLN A 61 25.65 19.40 -4.28
C GLN A 61 25.12 18.25 -5.15
N LYS A 62 25.32 18.30 -6.47
CA LYS A 62 24.99 17.20 -7.37
C LYS A 62 25.87 15.98 -7.14
N LEU A 63 27.14 16.18 -6.79
CA LEU A 63 28.04 15.08 -6.41
C LEU A 63 27.54 14.34 -5.18
N GLU A 64 27.07 15.04 -4.14
CA GLU A 64 26.55 14.39 -2.95
C GLU A 64 25.19 13.70 -3.22
N ALA A 65 24.35 14.26 -4.10
CA ALA A 65 23.14 13.60 -4.58
C ALA A 65 23.47 12.28 -5.33
N ALA A 66 24.47 12.31 -6.20
CA ALA A 66 24.96 11.09 -6.87
C ALA A 66 25.47 10.04 -5.88
N ARG A 67 26.25 10.47 -4.89
CA ARG A 67 26.73 9.59 -3.81
C ARG A 67 25.59 9.01 -2.98
N PHE A 68 24.56 9.81 -2.66
CA PHE A 68 23.36 9.34 -1.97
C PHE A 68 22.66 8.23 -2.76
N LEU A 69 22.41 8.42 -4.04
CA LEU A 69 21.79 7.39 -4.90
C LEU A 69 22.65 6.12 -4.90
N MET A 70 23.96 6.25 -5.15
CA MET A 70 24.86 5.10 -5.28
C MET A 70 25.02 4.29 -4.00
N ARG A 71 25.15 4.96 -2.82
CA ARG A 71 25.25 4.26 -1.53
C ARG A 71 24.07 3.35 -1.24
N ASN A 72 22.89 3.68 -1.81
CA ASN A 72 21.65 2.95 -1.58
C ASN A 72 21.30 1.96 -2.72
N MET A 73 21.98 2.02 -3.87
CA MET A 73 21.71 1.12 -5.01
C MET A 73 21.80 -0.38 -4.71
N PRO A 74 22.65 -0.88 -3.78
CA PRO A 74 22.64 -2.31 -3.46
C PRO A 74 21.31 -2.86 -2.91
N HIS A 75 20.40 -1.99 -2.47
CA HIS A 75 19.05 -2.38 -2.02
C HIS A 75 18.04 -2.46 -3.16
N TRP A 76 18.37 -1.89 -4.33
CA TRP A 76 17.42 -1.68 -5.42
C TRP A 76 17.67 -2.65 -6.58
N TYR A 77 16.59 -3.28 -7.03
CA TYR A 77 16.61 -4.30 -8.09
C TYR A 77 15.26 -4.36 -8.80
N THR A 78 15.23 -5.00 -9.94
CA THR A 78 14.02 -5.50 -10.59
C THR A 78 14.08 -7.02 -10.71
N TYR A 79 12.94 -7.66 -10.92
CA TYR A 79 12.87 -9.08 -11.27
C TYR A 79 12.88 -9.24 -12.78
N GLU A 80 13.55 -10.26 -13.28
CA GLU A 80 13.59 -10.62 -14.70
C GLU A 80 13.06 -12.03 -14.96
N GLY A 81 12.29 -12.18 -16.04
CA GLY A 81 11.80 -13.47 -16.50
C GLY A 81 10.69 -13.30 -17.53
N TRP A 82 10.59 -14.28 -18.44
CA TRP A 82 9.58 -14.31 -19.51
C TRP A 82 8.15 -14.21 -18.97
N GLN A 83 7.90 -14.66 -17.74
CA GLN A 83 6.61 -14.55 -17.06
C GLN A 83 6.20 -13.08 -16.87
N LEU A 84 7.13 -12.24 -16.40
CA LEU A 84 6.89 -10.80 -16.24
C LEU A 84 6.72 -10.10 -17.59
N ASP A 85 7.53 -10.45 -18.58
CA ASP A 85 7.40 -9.89 -19.92
C ASP A 85 6.05 -10.24 -20.53
N SER A 86 5.59 -11.48 -20.31
CA SER A 86 4.28 -11.92 -20.76
C SER A 86 3.14 -11.12 -20.12
N VAL A 87 3.19 -10.91 -18.78
CA VAL A 87 2.18 -10.08 -18.09
C VAL A 87 2.21 -8.65 -18.62
N ARG A 88 3.39 -8.04 -18.73
CA ARG A 88 3.51 -6.66 -19.27
C ARG A 88 2.93 -6.54 -20.66
N ASN A 89 3.21 -7.51 -21.54
CA ASN A 89 2.64 -7.55 -22.89
C ASN A 89 1.10 -7.68 -22.86
N LEU A 90 0.55 -8.47 -21.95
CA LEU A 90 -0.90 -8.58 -21.78
C LEU A 90 -1.51 -7.27 -21.26
N LEU A 91 -0.83 -6.59 -20.35
CA LEU A 91 -1.28 -5.31 -19.79
C LEU A 91 -1.25 -4.15 -20.81
N THR A 92 -0.48 -4.25 -21.88
CA THR A 92 -0.42 -3.23 -22.94
C THR A 92 -1.45 -3.42 -24.05
N GLN A 93 -2.21 -4.52 -24.07
CA GLN A 93 -3.22 -4.78 -25.11
C GLN A 93 -4.44 -3.86 -24.95
N ASP A 94 -5.04 -3.41 -26.05
CA ASP A 94 -6.22 -2.54 -26.03
C ASP A 94 -7.38 -3.12 -25.24
N SER A 95 -7.62 -4.42 -25.35
CA SER A 95 -8.55 -5.15 -24.51
C SER A 95 -7.76 -6.02 -23.52
N LEU A 96 -7.95 -5.78 -22.22
CA LEU A 96 -7.28 -6.56 -21.18
C LEU A 96 -7.76 -8.01 -21.21
N PRO A 97 -6.87 -8.98 -21.48
CA PRO A 97 -7.23 -10.39 -21.45
C PRO A 97 -7.22 -10.92 -20.02
N VAL A 98 -8.20 -10.49 -19.23
CA VAL A 98 -8.29 -10.74 -17.78
C VAL A 98 -8.17 -12.22 -17.42
N GLY A 99 -8.76 -13.11 -18.20
CA GLY A 99 -8.65 -14.57 -17.98
C GLY A 99 -7.19 -15.04 -18.00
N LEU A 100 -6.42 -14.66 -19.04
CA LEU A 100 -5.00 -15.03 -19.15
C LEU A 100 -4.15 -14.44 -18.02
N ILE A 101 -4.45 -13.21 -17.61
CA ILE A 101 -3.73 -12.55 -16.49
C ILE A 101 -4.05 -13.27 -15.17
N LYS A 102 -5.30 -13.66 -14.95
CA LYS A 102 -5.69 -14.46 -13.77
C LYS A 102 -4.96 -15.79 -13.70
N ASP A 103 -4.79 -16.49 -14.82
CA ASP A 103 -4.04 -17.75 -14.87
C ASP A 103 -2.58 -17.55 -14.45
N MET A 104 -1.98 -16.42 -14.80
CA MET A 104 -0.61 -16.07 -14.40
C MET A 104 -0.47 -15.65 -12.92
N LYS A 105 -1.56 -15.41 -12.20
CA LYS A 105 -1.53 -15.03 -10.76
C LYS A 105 -0.83 -16.07 -9.88
N LYS A 106 -0.72 -17.31 -10.33
CA LYS A 106 -0.05 -18.42 -9.61
C LYS A 106 1.45 -18.46 -9.82
N GLU A 107 1.99 -17.67 -10.76
CA GLU A 107 3.42 -17.63 -11.04
C GLU A 107 4.19 -17.03 -9.86
N PRO A 108 5.33 -17.62 -9.50
CA PRO A 108 6.12 -17.15 -8.35
C PRO A 108 7.01 -15.95 -8.74
N PHE A 109 6.44 -14.84 -9.17
CA PHE A 109 7.18 -13.66 -9.68
C PHE A 109 8.27 -13.18 -8.73
N TYR A 110 8.02 -13.19 -7.42
CA TYR A 110 8.99 -12.76 -6.41
C TYR A 110 10.12 -13.78 -6.14
N SER A 111 10.10 -14.92 -6.82
CA SER A 111 11.18 -15.92 -6.82
C SER A 111 12.05 -15.86 -8.09
N LEU A 112 11.73 -14.97 -9.02
CA LEU A 112 12.50 -14.76 -10.24
C LEU A 112 13.89 -14.16 -9.93
N PRO A 113 14.86 -14.29 -10.84
CA PRO A 113 16.17 -13.65 -10.71
C PRO A 113 16.04 -12.14 -10.52
N LYS A 114 16.92 -11.59 -9.68
CA LYS A 114 17.03 -10.15 -9.43
C LYS A 114 18.16 -9.55 -10.26
N VAL A 115 17.87 -8.42 -10.89
CA VAL A 115 18.85 -7.58 -11.56
C VAL A 115 19.00 -6.30 -10.75
N TYR A 116 20.16 -6.11 -10.16
CA TYR A 116 20.43 -4.98 -9.29
C TYR A 116 20.80 -3.73 -10.09
N ASP A 117 20.24 -2.58 -9.70
CA ASP A 117 20.47 -1.31 -10.39
C ASP A 117 21.94 -0.95 -10.49
N ALA A 118 22.70 -1.14 -9.41
CA ALA A 118 24.12 -0.87 -9.40
C ALA A 118 24.89 -1.60 -10.51
N GLN A 119 24.38 -2.76 -10.96
CA GLN A 119 25.05 -3.62 -11.93
C GLN A 119 24.66 -3.33 -13.39
N VAL A 120 23.61 -2.49 -13.62
CA VAL A 120 23.07 -2.26 -14.97
C VAL A 120 22.82 -0.80 -15.33
N ILE A 121 22.71 0.10 -14.34
CA ILE A 121 22.33 1.50 -14.56
C ILE A 121 23.46 2.25 -15.29
N THR A 122 23.09 3.07 -16.27
CA THR A 122 24.07 3.82 -17.05
C THR A 122 24.34 5.21 -16.47
N ALA A 123 25.52 5.75 -16.74
CA ALA A 123 25.88 7.12 -16.36
C ALA A 123 24.91 8.14 -16.97
N ALA A 124 24.54 7.97 -18.23
CA ALA A 124 23.61 8.87 -18.93
C ALA A 124 22.24 8.93 -18.21
N TYR A 125 21.70 7.78 -17.82
CA TYR A 125 20.43 7.71 -17.07
C TYR A 125 20.51 8.46 -15.75
N LEU A 126 21.56 8.24 -14.95
CA LEU A 126 21.72 8.89 -13.65
C LEU A 126 21.92 10.39 -13.77
N ILE A 127 22.73 10.84 -14.74
CA ILE A 127 22.98 12.25 -15.00
C ILE A 127 21.66 12.94 -15.39
N GLU A 128 20.90 12.40 -16.34
CA GLU A 128 19.60 12.95 -16.72
C GLU A 128 18.65 13.04 -15.54
N ASN A 129 18.55 11.97 -14.74
CA ASN A 129 17.69 11.95 -13.56
C ASN A 129 18.07 13.01 -12.52
N ILE A 130 19.39 13.13 -12.22
CA ILE A 130 19.89 14.10 -11.23
C ILE A 130 19.64 15.51 -11.73
N ASP A 131 19.98 15.82 -12.98
CA ASP A 131 19.83 17.15 -13.55
C ASP A 131 18.38 17.60 -13.54
N LEU A 132 17.46 16.78 -14.04
CA LEU A 132 16.02 17.08 -14.05
C LEU A 132 15.45 17.22 -12.62
N ALA A 133 15.92 16.42 -11.66
CA ALA A 133 15.49 16.54 -10.27
C ALA A 133 15.95 17.88 -9.65
N PHE A 134 17.20 18.29 -9.91
CA PHE A 134 17.72 19.58 -9.47
C PHE A 134 17.02 20.76 -10.14
N ASP A 135 16.70 20.65 -11.42
CA ASP A 135 15.99 21.70 -12.15
C ASP A 135 14.62 22.00 -11.51
N VAL A 136 13.80 20.98 -11.24
CA VAL A 136 12.50 21.17 -10.59
C VAL A 136 12.63 21.58 -9.12
N TRP A 137 13.63 21.09 -8.39
CA TRP A 137 13.88 21.49 -7.01
C TRP A 137 14.21 22.98 -6.89
N LYS A 138 15.05 23.50 -7.78
CA LYS A 138 15.46 24.92 -7.81
C LYS A 138 14.42 25.84 -8.45
N LYS A 139 13.62 25.33 -9.38
CA LYS A 139 12.63 26.11 -10.11
C LYS A 139 11.47 26.55 -9.23
N TYR A 140 10.94 25.63 -8.42
CA TYR A 140 9.68 25.87 -7.73
C TYR A 140 9.86 26.48 -6.34
N PRO A 141 9.10 27.55 -6.01
CA PRO A 141 9.30 28.33 -4.79
C PRO A 141 8.96 27.57 -3.49
N TRP A 142 8.08 26.61 -3.55
CA TRP A 142 7.73 25.77 -2.37
C TRP A 142 8.88 24.89 -1.90
N ASN A 143 9.92 24.70 -2.70
CA ASN A 143 11.12 23.94 -2.32
C ASN A 143 12.19 24.76 -1.62
N ARG A 144 12.01 26.07 -1.43
CA ARG A 144 13.04 26.96 -0.79
C ARG A 144 13.46 26.48 0.61
N ASN A 145 12.52 25.90 1.36
CA ASN A 145 12.76 25.40 2.71
C ASN A 145 12.91 23.86 2.77
N LEU A 146 12.89 23.19 1.63
CA LEU A 146 13.14 21.75 1.57
C LEU A 146 14.62 21.49 1.81
N THR A 147 14.92 20.69 2.84
CA THR A 147 16.32 20.33 3.13
C THR A 147 16.89 19.46 2.00
N PHE A 148 18.22 19.39 1.93
CA PHE A 148 18.89 18.56 0.96
C PHE A 148 18.56 17.06 1.19
N ASP A 149 18.46 16.63 2.44
CA ASP A 149 18.10 15.26 2.80
C ASP A 149 16.67 14.93 2.36
N ASP A 150 15.72 15.84 2.58
CA ASP A 150 14.34 15.67 2.08
C ASP A 150 14.28 15.66 0.55
N PHE A 151 15.07 16.50 -0.12
CA PHE A 151 15.20 16.45 -1.58
C PHE A 151 15.71 15.08 -2.05
N CYS A 152 16.74 14.57 -1.41
CA CYS A 152 17.34 13.27 -1.72
C CYS A 152 16.34 12.11 -1.53
N GLU A 153 15.46 12.18 -0.54
CA GLU A 153 14.47 11.13 -0.28
C GLU A 153 13.18 11.28 -1.11
N LEU A 154 12.69 12.51 -1.33
CA LEU A 154 11.34 12.73 -1.81
C LEU A 154 11.25 13.13 -3.29
N ILE A 155 12.31 13.76 -3.86
CA ILE A 155 12.31 14.25 -5.25
C ILE A 155 13.35 13.55 -6.12
N LEU A 156 14.57 13.38 -5.63
CA LEU A 156 15.72 12.86 -6.37
C LEU A 156 15.58 11.41 -6.85
N PRO A 157 14.96 10.47 -6.10
CA PRO A 157 15.00 9.06 -6.45
C PRO A 157 14.45 8.77 -7.84
N TYR A 158 15.17 7.93 -8.56
CA TYR A 158 14.84 7.50 -9.93
C TYR A 158 13.86 6.32 -9.97
N ARG A 159 13.62 5.70 -8.81
CA ARG A 159 12.76 4.52 -8.66
C ARG A 159 11.91 4.65 -7.39
N ILE A 160 10.89 3.81 -7.27
CA ILE A 160 9.98 3.74 -6.12
C ILE A 160 10.19 2.44 -5.36
N ALA A 161 10.21 1.28 -6.06
CA ALA A 161 10.33 -0.04 -5.46
C ALA A 161 11.11 -1.03 -6.37
N ASP A 162 10.49 -2.11 -6.83
CA ASP A 162 11.10 -3.17 -7.64
C ASP A 162 10.66 -3.15 -9.12
N GLU A 163 10.15 -2.01 -9.58
CA GLU A 163 9.78 -1.78 -10.97
C GLU A 163 10.99 -1.80 -11.91
N PRO A 164 10.80 -2.11 -13.21
CA PRO A 164 11.86 -1.96 -14.21
C PRO A 164 12.39 -0.53 -14.33
N LEU A 165 13.69 -0.40 -14.56
CA LEU A 165 14.32 0.88 -14.85
C LEU A 165 13.84 1.41 -16.22
N THR A 166 13.22 2.59 -16.22
CA THR A 166 12.77 3.31 -17.42
C THR A 166 13.11 4.79 -17.32
N SER A 167 13.39 5.45 -18.45
CA SER A 167 13.64 6.90 -18.51
C SER A 167 12.32 7.67 -18.45
N TRP A 168 11.70 7.69 -17.28
CA TRP A 168 10.36 8.22 -17.05
C TRP A 168 10.32 9.72 -16.78
N ARG A 169 11.34 10.26 -16.08
CA ARG A 169 11.26 11.60 -15.46
C ARG A 169 10.98 12.69 -16.47
N LYS A 170 11.66 12.67 -17.63
CA LYS A 170 11.44 13.67 -18.67
C LYS A 170 10.03 13.62 -19.24
N LEU A 171 9.49 12.43 -19.53
CA LEU A 171 8.12 12.26 -20.03
C LEU A 171 7.08 12.83 -19.07
N TYR A 172 7.18 12.47 -17.80
CA TYR A 172 6.27 12.98 -16.77
C TYR A 172 6.42 14.49 -16.55
N HIS A 173 7.66 14.99 -16.57
CA HIS A 173 7.92 16.43 -16.48
C HIS A 173 7.30 17.20 -17.64
N ASP A 174 7.57 16.79 -18.88
CA ASP A 174 7.06 17.48 -20.07
C ASP A 174 5.53 17.54 -20.09
N TYR A 175 4.87 16.55 -19.52
CA TYR A 175 3.40 16.53 -19.42
C TYR A 175 2.89 17.30 -18.20
N TYR A 176 3.21 16.84 -16.99
CA TYR A 176 2.60 17.36 -15.76
C TYR A 176 3.13 18.75 -15.35
N ALA A 177 4.43 19.02 -15.53
CA ALA A 177 4.99 20.31 -15.20
C ALA A 177 4.51 21.41 -16.16
N SER A 178 4.27 21.11 -17.44
CA SER A 178 3.68 22.07 -18.38
C SER A 178 2.25 22.46 -17.98
N VAL A 179 1.44 21.50 -17.52
CA VAL A 179 0.10 21.79 -16.99
C VAL A 179 0.20 22.63 -15.71
N LEU A 180 1.05 22.21 -14.76
CA LEU A 180 1.24 22.92 -13.51
C LEU A 180 1.65 24.39 -13.75
N ASP A 181 2.66 24.62 -14.58
CA ASP A 181 3.16 25.95 -14.91
C ASP A 181 2.12 26.83 -15.61
N SER A 182 1.17 26.24 -16.34
CA SER A 182 0.13 27.00 -17.03
C SER A 182 -0.99 27.49 -16.13
N VAL A 183 -1.24 26.82 -14.98
CA VAL A 183 -2.40 27.10 -14.14
C VAL A 183 -2.05 27.55 -12.73
N TYR A 184 -0.82 27.34 -12.26
CA TYR A 184 -0.42 27.68 -10.90
C TYR A 184 0.91 28.44 -10.86
N GLN A 185 0.91 29.62 -10.23
CA GLN A 185 2.06 30.49 -10.07
C GLN A 185 2.32 30.82 -8.57
N GLY A 186 1.71 30.06 -7.66
CA GLY A 186 1.83 30.28 -6.22
C GLY A 186 3.05 29.61 -5.59
N GLU A 187 3.15 29.75 -4.27
CA GLU A 187 4.24 29.20 -3.47
C GLU A 187 3.79 28.03 -2.56
N ASP A 188 2.50 27.72 -2.54
CA ASP A 188 1.96 26.64 -1.70
C ASP A 188 2.03 25.28 -2.42
N VAL A 189 2.79 24.37 -1.84
CA VAL A 189 2.95 23.02 -2.38
C VAL A 189 1.65 22.19 -2.35
N VAL A 190 0.73 22.48 -1.42
CA VAL A 190 -0.57 21.80 -1.34
C VAL A 190 -1.42 22.15 -2.54
N GLU A 191 -1.46 23.44 -2.92
CA GLU A 191 -2.17 23.88 -4.12
C GLU A 191 -1.52 23.32 -5.40
N ALA A 192 -0.18 23.27 -5.47
CA ALA A 192 0.52 22.62 -6.57
C ALA A 192 0.14 21.13 -6.68
N CYS A 193 0.05 20.44 -5.56
CA CYS A 193 -0.38 19.05 -5.48
C CYS A 193 -1.82 18.87 -5.99
N HIS A 194 -2.75 19.74 -5.60
CA HIS A 194 -4.13 19.74 -6.10
C HIS A 194 -4.20 19.83 -7.63
N VAL A 195 -3.38 20.69 -8.25
CA VAL A 195 -3.35 20.80 -9.71
C VAL A 195 -2.94 19.49 -10.37
N VAL A 196 -1.89 18.84 -9.85
CA VAL A 196 -1.42 17.56 -10.40
C VAL A 196 -2.43 16.44 -10.13
N CYS A 197 -3.05 16.37 -8.94
CA CYS A 197 -4.12 15.42 -8.65
C CYS A 197 -5.31 15.57 -9.61
N LYS A 198 -5.71 16.81 -9.89
CA LYS A 198 -6.78 17.09 -10.87
C LYS A 198 -6.43 16.60 -12.27
N GLU A 199 -5.16 16.68 -12.65
CA GLU A 199 -4.71 16.20 -13.96
C GLU A 199 -4.63 14.67 -13.99
N LEU A 200 -4.19 14.03 -12.90
CA LEU A 200 -4.18 12.57 -12.75
C LEU A 200 -5.58 11.97 -12.87
N ARG A 201 -6.60 12.60 -12.27
CA ARG A 201 -8.01 12.15 -12.36
C ARG A 201 -8.54 12.07 -13.78
N LYS A 202 -8.01 12.86 -14.72
CA LYS A 202 -8.41 12.79 -16.13
C LYS A 202 -7.93 11.52 -16.84
N LYS A 203 -7.04 10.75 -16.22
CA LYS A 203 -6.45 9.55 -16.79
C LYS A 203 -7.29 8.29 -16.61
N ASP A 204 -8.43 8.36 -15.91
CA ASP A 204 -9.33 7.23 -15.66
C ASP A 204 -8.58 5.97 -15.17
N PHE A 205 -8.03 6.04 -13.96
CA PHE A 205 -7.30 4.92 -13.37
C PHE A 205 -8.19 3.68 -13.26
N TYR A 206 -7.74 2.58 -13.86
CA TYR A 206 -8.50 1.33 -13.86
C TYR A 206 -8.05 0.42 -12.72
N TYR A 207 -8.90 0.27 -11.68
CA TYR A 207 -8.63 -0.66 -10.60
C TYR A 207 -8.71 -2.11 -11.08
N PHE A 208 -7.55 -2.75 -11.08
CA PHE A 208 -7.39 -4.13 -11.52
C PHE A 208 -6.75 -4.97 -10.42
N THR A 209 -7.59 -5.75 -9.71
CA THR A 209 -7.21 -6.48 -8.50
C THR A 209 -6.72 -7.91 -8.74
N ASP A 210 -6.72 -8.37 -9.98
CA ASP A 210 -6.35 -9.76 -10.33
C ASP A 210 -4.88 -9.94 -10.67
N ILE A 211 -4.06 -8.92 -10.44
CA ILE A 211 -2.62 -8.98 -10.68
C ILE A 211 -1.85 -9.02 -9.36
N ASN A 212 -0.84 -9.89 -9.26
CA ASN A 212 0.08 -9.95 -8.12
C ASN A 212 1.52 -10.08 -8.63
N VAL A 213 2.00 -9.01 -9.23
CA VAL A 213 3.34 -8.90 -9.82
C VAL A 213 4.18 -7.87 -9.07
N PRO A 214 5.50 -7.81 -9.26
CA PRO A 214 6.32 -6.66 -8.88
C PRO A 214 5.73 -5.35 -9.42
N HIS A 215 6.16 -4.22 -8.90
CA HIS A 215 5.67 -2.91 -9.30
C HIS A 215 5.72 -2.72 -10.82
N LEU A 216 4.70 -2.08 -11.37
CA LEU A 216 4.64 -1.77 -12.79
C LEU A 216 5.56 -0.59 -13.11
N ASP A 217 6.13 -0.60 -14.31
CA ASP A 217 7.02 0.47 -14.72
C ASP A 217 6.29 1.80 -15.00
N ALA A 218 7.02 2.89 -14.84
CA ALA A 218 6.49 4.23 -14.96
C ALA A 218 5.90 4.53 -16.35
N LEU A 219 6.45 3.99 -17.44
CA LEU A 219 5.97 4.24 -18.79
C LEU A 219 4.64 3.52 -19.02
N LEU A 220 4.50 2.28 -18.54
CA LEU A 220 3.23 1.57 -18.56
C LEU A 220 2.15 2.35 -17.81
N LEU A 221 2.43 2.78 -16.57
CA LEU A 221 1.49 3.56 -15.77
C LEU A 221 1.13 4.91 -16.40
N PHE A 222 2.06 5.57 -17.09
CA PHE A 222 1.79 6.83 -17.79
C PHE A 222 0.77 6.66 -18.92
N HIS A 223 0.97 5.62 -19.74
CA HIS A 223 0.13 5.37 -20.92
C HIS A 223 -1.14 4.59 -20.59
N ARG A 224 -1.09 3.76 -19.55
CA ARG A 224 -2.17 2.89 -19.15
C ARG A 224 -2.26 2.79 -17.62
N PRO A 225 -2.89 3.76 -16.97
CA PRO A 225 -3.02 3.80 -15.52
C PRO A 225 -3.96 2.68 -15.05
N LEU A 226 -3.38 1.65 -14.43
CA LEU A 226 -4.12 0.51 -13.91
C LEU A 226 -3.38 -0.17 -12.76
N GLY A 227 -4.10 -0.89 -11.93
CA GLY A 227 -3.54 -1.68 -10.83
C GLY A 227 -4.32 -1.51 -9.54
N TYR A 228 -3.62 -1.62 -8.42
CA TYR A 228 -4.16 -1.42 -7.08
C TYR A 228 -3.89 -0.02 -6.54
N CYS A 229 -4.19 0.18 -5.26
CA CYS A 229 -3.75 1.37 -4.52
C CYS A 229 -2.23 1.61 -4.61
N ARG A 230 -1.42 0.55 -4.70
CA ARG A 230 0.04 0.63 -4.87
C ARG A 230 0.41 1.32 -6.19
N GLU A 231 -0.13 0.86 -7.31
CA GLU A 231 0.13 1.43 -8.63
C GLU A 231 -0.46 2.85 -8.77
N SER A 232 -1.58 3.12 -8.13
CA SER A 232 -2.13 4.47 -8.00
C SER A 232 -1.16 5.40 -7.27
N CYS A 233 -0.56 4.94 -6.16
CA CYS A 233 0.49 5.66 -5.44
C CYS A 233 1.74 5.87 -6.28
N ASP A 234 2.19 4.87 -7.04
CA ASP A 234 3.39 4.93 -7.88
C ASP A 234 3.20 5.97 -9.00
N LEU A 235 2.08 5.91 -9.73
CA LEU A 235 1.74 6.90 -10.76
C LEU A 235 1.75 8.32 -10.20
N THR A 236 1.13 8.51 -9.04
CA THR A 236 1.12 9.79 -8.33
C THR A 236 2.53 10.25 -7.99
N GLN A 237 3.35 9.37 -7.44
CA GLN A 237 4.71 9.70 -7.01
C GLN A 237 5.61 10.07 -8.18
N TYR A 238 5.50 9.42 -9.34
CA TYR A 238 6.19 9.81 -10.56
C TYR A 238 5.78 11.21 -11.02
N ALA A 239 4.48 11.48 -11.10
CA ALA A 239 3.96 12.78 -11.52
C ALA A 239 4.41 13.92 -10.58
N MET A 240 4.29 13.71 -9.28
CA MET A 240 4.66 14.70 -8.26
C MET A 240 6.17 14.96 -8.25
N ARG A 241 7.02 13.90 -8.27
CA ARG A 241 8.48 14.05 -8.33
C ARG A 241 8.94 14.79 -9.57
N ALA A 242 8.30 14.53 -10.73
CA ALA A 242 8.60 15.24 -11.97
C ALA A 242 8.24 16.73 -11.92
N CYS A 243 7.31 17.13 -11.05
CA CYS A 243 6.92 18.50 -10.79
C CYS A 243 7.63 19.12 -9.58
N GLY A 244 8.64 18.47 -9.00
CA GLY A 244 9.33 18.97 -7.81
C GLY A 244 8.43 19.07 -6.57
N ILE A 245 7.40 18.23 -6.48
CA ILE A 245 6.51 18.14 -5.32
C ILE A 245 7.00 16.97 -4.45
N PRO A 246 7.38 17.24 -3.18
CA PRO A 246 8.02 16.24 -2.33
C PRO A 246 6.99 15.28 -1.74
N VAL A 247 6.92 14.08 -2.29
CA VAL A 247 5.96 13.03 -1.90
C VAL A 247 6.65 11.70 -1.62
N ALA A 248 6.01 10.92 -0.75
CA ALA A 248 6.34 9.54 -0.48
C ALA A 248 5.08 8.68 -0.49
N THR A 249 5.25 7.36 -0.45
CA THR A 249 4.17 6.40 -0.24
C THR A 249 4.25 5.85 1.17
N GLU A 250 3.12 5.87 1.88
CA GLU A 250 2.94 5.25 3.18
C GLU A 250 1.95 4.08 3.07
N PHE A 251 2.09 3.13 3.97
CA PHE A 251 1.29 1.92 3.94
C PHE A 251 1.18 1.27 5.33
N PHE A 252 0.17 0.44 5.50
CA PHE A 252 0.14 -0.55 6.58
C PHE A 252 0.22 -1.96 6.00
N ARG A 253 0.83 -2.85 6.76
CA ARG A 253 0.99 -4.23 6.31
C ARG A 253 -0.32 -5.01 6.27
N TYR A 254 -1.22 -4.72 7.20
CA TYR A 254 -2.51 -5.39 7.27
C TYR A 254 -3.46 -4.65 8.20
N SER A 255 -4.70 -4.45 7.75
CA SER A 255 -5.78 -3.92 8.57
C SER A 255 -6.56 -5.06 9.22
N PRO A 256 -6.60 -5.14 10.58
CA PRO A 256 -7.29 -6.25 11.23
C PRO A 256 -8.80 -6.24 11.03
N ASP A 257 -9.37 -5.11 10.70
CA ASP A 257 -10.82 -4.96 10.51
C ASP A 257 -11.26 -4.97 9.03
N TYR A 258 -10.42 -4.49 8.10
CA TYR A 258 -10.69 -4.58 6.65
C TYR A 258 -10.06 -5.81 5.98
N GLN A 259 -9.12 -6.47 6.67
CA GLN A 259 -8.50 -7.73 6.24
C GLN A 259 -7.74 -7.66 4.92
N HIS A 260 -7.14 -6.52 4.63
CA HIS A 260 -6.26 -6.30 3.50
C HIS A 260 -5.15 -5.29 3.84
N TYR A 261 -4.17 -5.15 2.97
CA TYR A 261 -3.18 -4.07 3.01
C TYR A 261 -3.69 -2.84 2.24
N HIS A 262 -3.09 -1.68 2.51
CA HIS A 262 -3.38 -0.46 1.77
C HIS A 262 -2.19 0.48 1.75
N SER A 263 -2.09 1.28 0.69
CA SER A 263 -1.09 2.31 0.49
C SER A 263 -1.76 3.62 0.08
N TRP A 264 -1.14 4.72 0.43
CA TRP A 264 -1.54 6.07 0.06
C TRP A 264 -0.32 6.96 -0.09
N ASN A 265 -0.47 8.13 -0.69
CA ASN A 265 0.60 9.09 -0.78
C ASN A 265 0.61 10.07 0.41
N THR A 266 1.78 10.63 0.68
CA THR A 266 1.95 11.68 1.66
C THR A 266 2.81 12.79 1.06
N LEU A 267 2.35 14.03 1.22
CA LEU A 267 2.99 15.26 0.77
C LEU A 267 3.73 15.90 1.93
N ARG A 268 5.02 16.21 1.78
CA ARG A 268 5.74 17.05 2.74
C ARG A 268 5.47 18.52 2.44
N ASP A 269 4.78 19.21 3.33
CA ASP A 269 4.47 20.63 3.17
C ASP A 269 5.65 21.54 3.53
N THR A 270 5.49 22.84 3.30
CA THR A 270 6.52 23.86 3.58
C THR A 270 6.82 24.03 5.07
N THR A 271 5.99 23.48 5.98
CA THR A 271 6.22 23.48 7.43
C THR A 271 6.97 22.24 7.92
N GLY A 272 7.19 21.27 7.04
CA GLY A 272 7.81 19.99 7.35
C GLY A 272 6.83 18.89 7.77
N ARG A 273 5.52 19.17 7.78
CA ARG A 273 4.49 18.18 8.07
C ARG A 273 4.22 17.30 6.86
N PHE A 274 3.88 16.05 7.11
CA PHE A 274 3.40 15.14 6.09
C PHE A 274 1.88 15.13 6.07
N ILE A 275 1.31 15.39 4.89
CA ILE A 275 -0.13 15.49 4.64
C ILE A 275 -0.52 14.30 3.79
N VAL A 276 -1.45 13.51 4.28
CA VAL A 276 -1.94 12.31 3.59
C VAL A 276 -2.91 12.69 2.48
N PHE A 277 -2.80 12.02 1.36
CA PHE A 277 -3.71 12.18 0.23
C PHE A 277 -3.69 10.95 -0.69
N ASP A 278 -4.70 10.82 -1.51
CA ASP A 278 -4.66 10.09 -2.77
C ASP A 278 -5.29 10.95 -3.87
N PHE A 279 -4.90 10.73 -5.12
CA PHE A 279 -5.37 11.64 -6.19
C PHE A 279 -6.85 11.44 -6.56
N GLU A 280 -7.48 10.34 -6.14
CA GLU A 280 -8.85 9.98 -6.52
C GLU A 280 -9.88 10.46 -5.50
N GLU A 281 -9.71 10.09 -4.22
CA GLU A 281 -10.74 10.25 -3.21
C GLU A 281 -10.36 11.20 -2.06
N LEU A 282 -9.06 11.37 -1.77
CA LEU A 282 -8.59 12.13 -0.62
C LEU A 282 -7.72 13.31 -1.02
N GLU A 283 -8.28 14.49 -1.05
CA GLU A 283 -7.56 15.73 -1.35
C GLU A 283 -6.53 16.06 -0.24
N PRO A 284 -5.30 16.52 -0.61
CA PRO A 284 -4.32 16.95 0.38
C PRO A 284 -4.82 18.19 1.12
N THR A 285 -4.96 18.10 2.45
CA THR A 285 -5.38 19.22 3.30
C THR A 285 -4.64 19.23 4.62
N ARG A 286 -4.24 20.42 5.10
CA ARG A 286 -3.54 20.59 6.38
C ARG A 286 -4.41 20.38 7.59
N GLU A 287 -5.72 20.48 7.44
CA GLU A 287 -6.67 20.55 8.54
C GLU A 287 -7.24 19.19 8.95
N MET A 288 -7.18 18.21 8.06
CA MET A 288 -7.77 16.90 8.34
C MET A 288 -6.70 15.85 8.69
N PRO A 289 -6.84 15.20 9.86
CA PRO A 289 -6.08 13.98 10.09
C PRO A 289 -6.53 12.90 9.12
N HIS A 290 -5.61 12.04 8.70
CA HIS A 290 -5.96 10.89 7.88
C HIS A 290 -6.95 9.98 8.61
N SER A 291 -8.15 9.90 8.11
CA SER A 291 -9.19 9.00 8.60
C SER A 291 -9.95 8.38 7.44
N ASP A 292 -9.41 7.28 6.91
CA ASP A 292 -10.13 6.39 6.01
C ASP A 292 -10.99 5.36 6.77
N GLY A 293 -11.03 5.50 8.10
CA GLY A 293 -11.76 4.62 8.99
C GLY A 293 -11.17 3.22 9.17
N ARG A 294 -10.06 2.85 8.54
CA ARG A 294 -9.39 1.55 8.68
C ARG A 294 -8.46 1.53 9.88
N LYS A 295 -8.46 0.42 10.61
CA LYS A 295 -7.41 0.13 11.60
C LYS A 295 -6.13 -0.24 10.88
N LYS A 296 -5.01 0.37 11.28
CA LYS A 296 -3.70 0.27 10.62
C LYS A 296 -2.68 -0.57 11.41
N GLY A 297 -2.82 -0.56 12.73
CA GLY A 297 -1.85 -1.15 13.66
C GLY A 297 -0.53 -0.40 13.68
N LYS A 298 0.19 -0.44 12.57
CA LYS A 298 1.45 0.26 12.33
C LYS A 298 1.44 0.87 10.94
N VAL A 299 2.08 2.03 10.78
CA VAL A 299 2.22 2.75 9.51
C VAL A 299 3.69 2.90 9.15
N TYR A 300 4.01 2.56 7.91
CA TYR A 300 5.36 2.60 7.38
C TYR A 300 5.41 3.50 6.14
N ARG A 301 6.59 4.10 5.90
CA ARG A 301 6.90 4.89 4.71
C ARG A 301 8.02 4.23 3.92
N TYR A 302 7.86 4.11 2.62
CA TYR A 302 8.96 3.77 1.73
C TYR A 302 9.95 4.92 1.65
N CYS A 303 11.22 4.60 1.81
CA CYS A 303 12.37 5.51 1.69
C CYS A 303 13.31 4.98 0.61
N PHE A 304 13.98 5.87 -0.12
CA PHE A 304 15.02 5.43 -1.05
C PHE A 304 16.31 5.10 -0.32
N GLY A 305 16.66 5.92 0.66
CA GLY A 305 17.83 5.73 1.50
C GLY A 305 17.61 4.68 2.58
N GLU A 306 18.71 4.03 2.94
CA GLU A 306 18.74 3.11 4.08
C GLU A 306 18.41 3.85 5.38
N GLN A 307 17.48 3.30 6.14
CA GLN A 307 17.05 3.79 7.43
C GLN A 307 17.75 3.02 8.56
N ASP A 308 17.95 3.69 9.68
CA ASP A 308 18.39 3.03 10.89
C ASP A 308 17.26 2.14 11.42
N ILE A 309 17.47 0.85 11.32
CA ILE A 309 16.57 -0.16 11.91
C ILE A 309 17.25 -0.80 13.13
N SER A 310 16.43 -1.24 14.07
CA SER A 310 16.90 -1.82 15.33
C SER A 310 17.66 -3.15 15.18
N ILE A 311 17.76 -3.68 13.95
CA ILE A 311 18.47 -4.94 13.67
C ILE A 311 19.92 -4.66 13.27
N PRO A 312 20.91 -5.30 13.90
CA PRO A 312 22.30 -5.23 13.45
C PRO A 312 22.44 -5.64 11.99
N ALA A 313 23.37 -5.02 11.27
CA ALA A 313 23.61 -5.30 9.86
C ALA A 313 23.95 -6.79 9.58
N THR A 314 24.50 -7.49 10.56
CA THR A 314 24.78 -8.93 10.50
C THR A 314 23.53 -9.79 10.42
N ASP A 315 22.42 -9.35 10.99
CA ASP A 315 21.18 -10.12 11.12
C ASP A 315 20.23 -9.89 9.93
N VAL A 316 20.54 -8.93 9.06
CA VAL A 316 19.75 -8.67 7.84
C VAL A 316 19.73 -9.87 6.88
N THR A 317 20.79 -10.68 6.91
CA THR A 317 20.88 -11.93 6.13
C THR A 317 20.34 -13.15 6.86
N ASP A 318 19.99 -13.02 8.15
CA ASP A 318 19.45 -14.13 8.94
C ASP A 318 18.01 -14.45 8.50
N THR A 319 17.80 -15.65 8.00
CA THR A 319 16.46 -16.15 7.61
C THR A 319 15.51 -16.28 8.79
N LYS A 320 16.00 -16.24 10.03
CA LYS A 320 15.19 -16.22 11.24
C LYS A 320 14.48 -14.87 11.48
N VAL A 321 14.86 -13.82 10.75
CA VAL A 321 14.13 -12.55 10.75
C VAL A 321 13.23 -12.50 9.52
N PRO A 322 11.92 -12.27 9.65
CA PRO A 322 11.02 -12.15 8.49
C PRO A 322 11.46 -11.07 7.52
N PHE A 323 11.32 -11.34 6.22
CA PHE A 323 11.82 -10.49 5.14
C PHE A 323 11.47 -9.01 5.30
N PHE A 324 10.25 -8.69 5.70
CA PHE A 324 9.81 -7.30 5.89
C PHE A 324 10.72 -6.52 6.86
N PHE A 325 11.07 -7.11 7.99
CA PHE A 325 11.88 -6.44 9.02
C PHE A 325 13.38 -6.37 8.66
N ARG A 326 13.79 -7.03 7.58
CA ARG A 326 15.13 -6.90 7.00
C ARG A 326 15.23 -5.79 5.96
N ASN A 327 14.10 -5.23 5.54
CA ASN A 327 14.07 -4.13 4.57
C ASN A 327 14.49 -2.82 5.23
N ARG A 328 15.65 -2.31 4.86
CA ARG A 328 16.21 -1.07 5.38
C ARG A 328 15.67 0.19 4.68
N CYS A 329 14.93 0.04 3.60
CA CYS A 329 14.32 1.15 2.85
C CYS A 329 12.87 1.42 3.29
N VAL A 330 12.56 1.13 4.56
CA VAL A 330 11.26 1.35 5.16
C VAL A 330 11.43 2.01 6.53
N LYS A 331 10.67 3.08 6.80
CA LYS A 331 10.67 3.82 8.05
C LYS A 331 9.33 3.66 8.76
N ASP A 332 9.34 3.36 10.06
CA ASP A 332 8.15 3.46 10.90
C ASP A 332 7.78 4.94 11.08
N VAL A 333 6.56 5.30 10.70
CA VAL A 333 6.00 6.65 10.84
C VAL A 333 4.69 6.65 11.64
N THR A 334 4.43 5.58 12.37
CA THR A 334 3.22 5.40 13.18
C THR A 334 2.99 6.53 14.17
N VAL A 335 4.07 7.12 14.68
CA VAL A 335 4.02 8.29 15.57
C VAL A 335 3.28 9.48 14.96
N ASN A 336 3.36 9.66 13.63
CA ASN A 336 2.68 10.75 12.94
C ASN A 336 1.15 10.61 12.94
N TYR A 337 0.66 9.39 13.21
CA TYR A 337 -0.77 9.04 13.20
C TYR A 337 -1.37 8.94 14.59
N PHE A 338 -0.64 8.34 15.53
CA PHE A 338 -1.17 7.96 16.84
C PHE A 338 -0.40 8.60 18.01
N GLY A 339 0.58 9.46 17.70
CA GLY A 339 1.41 10.13 18.70
C GLY A 339 2.40 9.21 19.40
N GLU A 340 3.12 9.80 20.35
CA GLU A 340 4.05 9.07 21.21
C GLU A 340 3.28 8.17 22.18
N ASN A 341 3.52 6.90 22.09
CA ASN A 341 3.01 5.91 23.04
C ASN A 341 3.89 4.67 23.04
N GLU A 342 3.81 3.89 24.10
CA GLU A 342 4.51 2.62 24.23
C GLU A 342 3.68 1.64 25.02
N VAL A 343 3.97 0.37 24.84
CA VAL A 343 3.38 -0.72 25.62
C VAL A 343 4.43 -1.78 25.93
N THR A 344 4.56 -2.10 27.20
CA THR A 344 5.42 -3.20 27.68
C THR A 344 4.56 -4.39 28.08
N VAL A 345 4.87 -5.56 27.53
CA VAL A 345 4.15 -6.81 27.79
C VAL A 345 5.12 -7.93 28.17
N PRO A 346 4.70 -8.89 28.99
CA PRO A 346 5.51 -10.06 29.34
C PRO A 346 5.64 -11.01 28.13
N VAL A 347 6.77 -11.73 28.09
CA VAL A 347 7.05 -12.75 27.07
C VAL A 347 7.54 -14.06 27.69
N GLU A 348 7.10 -15.17 27.10
CA GLU A 348 7.39 -16.53 27.53
C GLU A 348 8.40 -17.23 26.60
N THR A 349 9.41 -16.51 26.14
CA THR A 349 10.44 -17.04 25.23
C THR A 349 11.80 -16.44 25.54
N LYS A 350 12.86 -17.11 25.05
CA LYS A 350 14.24 -16.62 25.11
C LYS A 350 14.73 -16.02 23.79
N ASP A 351 13.88 -15.97 22.77
CA ASP A 351 14.24 -15.39 21.49
C ASP A 351 14.60 -13.91 21.65
N GLN A 352 15.57 -13.44 20.89
CA GLN A 352 16.04 -12.06 20.95
C GLN A 352 14.99 -11.11 20.39
N TYR A 353 14.41 -11.44 19.24
CA TYR A 353 13.41 -10.63 18.57
C TYR A 353 12.01 -11.15 18.81
N ILE A 354 11.16 -10.23 19.24
CA ILE A 354 9.74 -10.47 19.47
C ILE A 354 8.95 -9.64 18.47
N TYR A 355 7.90 -10.24 17.96
CA TYR A 355 7.06 -9.64 16.92
C TYR A 355 5.68 -9.31 17.45
N LEU A 356 5.13 -8.21 16.96
CA LEU A 356 3.75 -7.83 17.19
C LEU A 356 2.91 -8.24 15.98
N GLY A 357 1.84 -8.99 16.22
CA GLY A 357 0.92 -9.43 15.18
C GLY A 357 -0.44 -8.78 15.31
N VAL A 358 -1.09 -8.51 14.17
CA VAL A 358 -2.52 -8.17 14.08
C VAL A 358 -3.30 -9.36 13.52
N PHE A 359 -4.58 -9.44 13.88
CA PHE A 359 -5.42 -10.58 13.54
C PHE A 359 -5.72 -10.64 12.03
N ASN A 360 -5.58 -11.85 11.49
CA ASN A 360 -6.11 -12.27 10.20
C ASN A 360 -6.88 -13.58 10.42
N PRO A 361 -8.00 -13.84 9.74
CA PRO A 361 -8.81 -15.05 9.97
C PRO A 361 -8.07 -16.38 9.91
N ASN A 362 -6.94 -16.42 9.19
CA ASN A 362 -6.16 -17.65 9.01
C ASN A 362 -4.82 -17.66 9.78
N ARG A 363 -4.32 -16.48 10.16
CA ARG A 363 -3.00 -16.33 10.81
C ARG A 363 -2.84 -14.93 11.40
N TRP A 364 -1.84 -14.76 12.23
CA TRP A 364 -1.38 -13.43 12.64
C TRP A 364 -0.45 -12.84 11.59
N ILE A 365 -0.61 -11.55 11.29
CA ILE A 365 0.29 -10.81 10.40
C ILE A 365 1.23 -10.00 11.26
N LEU A 366 2.52 -10.26 11.15
CA LEU A 366 3.56 -9.52 11.88
C LEU A 366 3.62 -8.09 11.37
N VAL A 367 3.41 -7.14 12.26
CA VAL A 367 3.37 -5.70 11.92
C VAL A 367 4.44 -4.89 12.60
N ASP A 368 5.05 -5.39 13.69
CA ASP A 368 6.15 -4.74 14.38
C ASP A 368 7.14 -5.76 14.95
N MET A 369 8.33 -5.30 15.32
CA MET A 369 9.39 -6.10 15.90
C MET A 369 10.16 -5.26 16.93
N ALA A 370 10.47 -5.89 18.07
CA ALA A 370 11.29 -5.28 19.12
C ALA A 370 12.25 -6.29 19.75
N GLU A 371 13.32 -5.82 20.34
CA GLU A 371 14.21 -6.65 21.15
C GLU A 371 13.59 -6.97 22.50
N ARG A 372 13.81 -8.22 22.96
CA ARG A 372 13.39 -8.67 24.27
C ARG A 372 14.32 -8.14 25.37
N GLU A 373 13.74 -7.62 26.44
CA GLU A 373 14.42 -7.14 27.62
C GLU A 373 14.04 -8.00 28.84
N GLY A 374 14.89 -8.98 29.16
CA GLY A 374 14.57 -9.93 30.25
C GLY A 374 13.38 -10.83 29.92
N ASP A 375 12.30 -10.71 30.64
CA ASP A 375 11.01 -11.40 30.45
C ASP A 375 9.93 -10.51 29.84
N LYS A 376 10.33 -9.40 29.21
CA LYS A 376 9.42 -8.40 28.65
C LYS A 376 9.88 -7.93 27.28
N VAL A 377 8.95 -7.31 26.57
CA VAL A 377 9.21 -6.55 25.33
C VAL A 377 8.41 -5.25 25.33
N THR A 378 9.00 -4.19 24.81
CA THR A 378 8.35 -2.89 24.66
C THR A 378 8.17 -2.57 23.18
N PHE A 379 6.95 -2.28 22.78
CA PHE A 379 6.61 -1.78 21.44
C PHE A 379 6.23 -0.32 21.53
N HIS A 380 6.61 0.46 20.52
CA HIS A 380 6.40 1.90 20.47
C HIS A 380 5.43 2.29 19.35
N HIS A 381 4.71 3.40 19.54
CA HIS A 381 3.83 4.02 18.55
C HIS A 381 2.80 3.05 17.98
N LEU A 382 1.87 2.58 18.79
CA LEU A 382 0.81 1.67 18.38
C LEU A 382 -0.51 2.40 18.17
N GLU A 383 -1.33 1.88 17.26
CA GLU A 383 -2.73 2.30 17.16
C GLU A 383 -3.54 1.74 18.32
N PRO A 384 -4.31 2.58 19.05
CA PRO A 384 -5.17 2.12 20.12
C PRO A 384 -6.40 1.35 19.61
N ASP A 385 -7.04 0.61 20.52
CA ASP A 385 -8.26 -0.17 20.29
C ASP A 385 -8.11 -1.26 19.22
N ILE A 386 -6.96 -1.91 19.22
CA ILE A 386 -6.65 -3.09 18.40
C ILE A 386 -6.23 -4.25 19.32
N ILE A 387 -6.60 -5.46 18.93
CA ILE A 387 -6.08 -6.68 19.52
C ILE A 387 -4.75 -7.02 18.83
N TYR A 388 -3.68 -6.99 19.61
CA TYR A 388 -2.35 -7.42 19.21
C TYR A 388 -1.99 -8.75 19.82
N HIS A 389 -1.09 -9.48 19.19
CA HIS A 389 -0.53 -10.72 19.73
C HIS A 389 1.00 -10.69 19.72
N VAL A 390 1.57 -11.09 20.83
CA VAL A 390 3.03 -11.22 20.99
C VAL A 390 3.47 -12.55 20.42
N LEU A 391 4.38 -12.52 19.43
CA LEU A 391 4.77 -13.68 18.64
C LEU A 391 6.29 -13.82 18.58
N ARG A 392 6.77 -15.04 18.36
CA ARG A 392 8.13 -15.36 17.94
C ARG A 392 8.13 -16.02 16.56
N PHE A 393 9.25 -16.00 15.88
CA PHE A 393 9.43 -16.58 14.55
C PHE A 393 10.70 -17.44 14.54
N ASP A 394 10.59 -18.69 14.12
CA ASP A 394 11.70 -19.65 14.13
C ASP A 394 12.47 -19.76 12.80
N GLY A 395 12.13 -18.95 11.82
CA GLY A 395 12.64 -18.99 10.45
C GLY A 395 11.64 -19.55 9.45
N GLU A 396 10.63 -20.31 9.91
CA GLU A 396 9.59 -20.89 9.06
C GLU A 396 8.19 -20.52 9.53
N LYS A 397 7.92 -20.61 10.84
CA LYS A 397 6.59 -20.47 11.43
C LYS A 397 6.56 -19.45 12.55
N GLN A 398 5.38 -18.92 12.75
CA GLN A 398 5.07 -18.06 13.88
C GLN A 398 4.53 -18.90 15.04
N HIS A 399 4.94 -18.54 16.24
CA HIS A 399 4.48 -19.17 17.48
C HIS A 399 4.09 -18.08 18.48
N SER A 400 3.18 -18.36 19.39
CA SER A 400 2.88 -17.47 20.51
C SER A 400 4.14 -17.27 21.38
N ALA A 401 4.36 -16.05 21.82
CA ALA A 401 5.39 -15.68 22.78
C ALA A 401 4.80 -15.07 24.06
N GLY A 402 3.47 -15.02 24.16
CA GLY A 402 2.69 -14.51 25.28
C GLY A 402 1.21 -14.43 24.91
N TYR A 403 0.39 -13.86 25.77
CA TYR A 403 -1.03 -13.70 25.50
C TYR A 403 -1.32 -12.53 24.54
N PRO A 404 -2.42 -12.59 23.75
CA PRO A 404 -2.94 -11.42 23.07
C PRO A 404 -3.34 -10.32 24.06
N PHE A 405 -3.33 -9.07 23.61
CA PHE A 405 -3.76 -7.94 24.42
C PHE A 405 -4.48 -6.90 23.58
N ILE A 406 -5.35 -6.11 24.21
CA ILE A 406 -5.91 -4.90 23.62
C ILE A 406 -5.08 -3.70 24.10
N PHE A 407 -4.57 -2.90 23.15
CA PHE A 407 -3.92 -1.64 23.52
C PHE A 407 -4.98 -0.56 23.66
N LYS A 408 -5.20 -0.09 24.89
CA LYS A 408 -6.26 0.87 25.19
C LYS A 408 -5.83 1.80 26.33
N ASN A 409 -6.13 3.10 26.19
CA ASN A 409 -5.78 4.13 27.18
C ASN A 409 -4.30 4.09 27.62
N GLY A 410 -3.39 3.82 26.67
CA GLY A 410 -1.94 3.74 26.92
C GLY A 410 -1.48 2.50 27.71
N LYS A 411 -2.32 1.46 27.78
CA LYS A 411 -2.02 0.21 28.52
C LYS A 411 -2.38 -1.03 27.70
N ALA A 412 -1.69 -2.13 28.00
CA ALA A 412 -2.07 -3.45 27.54
C ALA A 412 -3.11 -4.06 28.50
N GLU A 413 -4.29 -4.31 27.98
CA GLU A 413 -5.28 -5.18 28.63
C GLU A 413 -5.04 -6.62 28.11
N VAL A 414 -4.34 -7.43 28.88
CA VAL A 414 -3.98 -8.80 28.48
C VAL A 414 -5.22 -9.67 28.46
N LEU A 415 -5.42 -10.41 27.37
CA LEU A 415 -6.52 -11.35 27.19
C LEU A 415 -6.10 -12.73 27.69
N ASP A 416 -6.10 -12.89 29.01
CA ASP A 416 -5.76 -14.16 29.64
C ASP A 416 -6.94 -15.13 29.57
N VAL A 417 -6.62 -16.44 29.52
CA VAL A 417 -7.62 -17.50 29.42
C VAL A 417 -8.09 -17.90 30.81
N ASN A 418 -9.37 -17.72 31.12
CA ASN A 418 -9.97 -18.29 32.29
C ASN A 418 -10.61 -19.65 31.96
N ILE A 419 -9.87 -20.75 32.27
CA ILE A 419 -10.30 -22.11 31.99
C ILE A 419 -11.46 -22.60 32.87
N GLU A 420 -11.81 -21.86 33.92
CA GLU A 420 -12.93 -22.19 34.81
C GLU A 420 -14.26 -21.58 34.36
N ASN A 421 -14.21 -20.57 33.48
CA ASN A 421 -15.39 -19.89 32.97
C ASN A 421 -15.59 -20.20 31.49
N TRP A 422 -16.58 -21.04 31.20
CA TRP A 422 -16.96 -21.38 29.83
C TRP A 422 -18.25 -20.67 29.44
N GLU A 423 -18.19 -19.91 28.30
CA GLU A 423 -19.36 -19.29 27.70
C GLU A 423 -19.67 -19.93 26.35
N LYS A 424 -20.95 -20.16 26.10
CA LYS A 424 -21.42 -20.62 24.80
C LYS A 424 -21.50 -19.45 23.84
N VAL A 425 -20.61 -19.41 22.84
CA VAL A 425 -20.61 -18.40 21.80
C VAL A 425 -21.21 -18.97 20.54
N VAL A 426 -22.12 -18.21 19.91
CA VAL A 426 -22.66 -18.51 18.59
C VAL A 426 -21.93 -17.66 17.56
N LEU A 427 -21.12 -18.31 16.72
CA LEU A 427 -20.42 -17.64 15.62
C LEU A 427 -21.36 -17.56 14.42
N THR A 428 -21.73 -16.35 14.02
CA THR A 428 -22.64 -16.09 12.89
C THR A 428 -21.92 -15.66 11.62
N ARG A 429 -20.60 -15.44 11.71
CA ARG A 429 -19.77 -14.97 10.60
C ARG A 429 -18.40 -15.61 10.62
N LYS A 430 -17.84 -15.82 9.43
CA LYS A 430 -16.46 -16.26 9.24
C LYS A 430 -15.44 -15.16 9.53
N MET A 431 -15.80 -13.89 9.26
CA MET A 431 -14.91 -12.73 9.36
C MET A 431 -15.59 -11.59 10.09
N SER A 432 -14.83 -10.79 10.83
CA SER A 432 -15.30 -9.54 11.38
C SER A 432 -15.48 -8.52 10.23
N MET A 433 -16.55 -7.74 10.30
CA MET A 433 -16.75 -6.60 9.40
C MET A 433 -16.90 -5.33 10.22
N LYS A 434 -16.35 -4.24 9.73
CA LYS A 434 -16.63 -2.93 10.31
C LYS A 434 -18.12 -2.58 10.20
N PRO A 435 -18.67 -1.92 11.21
CA PRO A 435 -20.03 -1.41 11.14
C PRO A 435 -20.31 -0.64 9.84
N ARG A 436 -19.37 0.19 9.38
CA ARG A 436 -19.49 0.96 8.14
C ARG A 436 -19.60 0.10 6.88
N ILE A 437 -18.76 -0.93 6.74
CA ILE A 437 -18.81 -1.85 5.58
C ILE A 437 -20.07 -2.68 5.65
N PHE A 438 -20.41 -3.13 6.85
CA PHE A 438 -21.64 -3.83 7.10
C PHE A 438 -22.86 -2.98 6.70
N GLU A 439 -22.91 -1.75 7.20
CA GLU A 439 -23.99 -0.81 6.88
C GLU A 439 -24.04 -0.51 5.38
N TRP A 440 -22.89 -0.29 4.72
CA TRP A 440 -22.83 -0.08 3.29
C TRP A 440 -23.32 -1.30 2.50
N SER A 441 -22.84 -2.50 2.81
CA SER A 441 -23.27 -3.74 2.14
C SER A 441 -24.76 -4.03 2.35
N TYR A 442 -25.28 -3.77 3.55
CA TYR A 442 -26.70 -3.99 3.84
C TYR A 442 -27.60 -2.93 3.20
N ARG A 443 -27.17 -1.69 3.14
CA ARG A 443 -27.91 -0.62 2.46
C ARG A 443 -27.89 -0.77 0.94
N ALA A 444 -26.88 -1.37 0.37
CA ALA A 444 -26.77 -1.60 -1.07
C ALA A 444 -27.91 -2.50 -1.61
N ILE A 445 -28.56 -3.28 -0.75
CA ILE A 445 -29.72 -4.10 -1.14
C ILE A 445 -31.02 -3.30 -1.29
N ILE A 446 -31.14 -2.13 -0.63
CA ILE A 446 -32.36 -1.32 -0.65
C ILE A 446 -32.64 -0.83 -2.07
N GLY A 447 -33.85 -1.08 -2.56
CA GLY A 447 -34.27 -0.75 -3.92
C GLY A 447 -33.84 -1.76 -4.98
N VAL A 448 -33.20 -2.86 -4.60
CA VAL A 448 -32.95 -3.98 -5.52
C VAL A 448 -34.27 -4.64 -5.88
N ARG A 449 -34.47 -4.93 -7.16
CA ARG A 449 -35.66 -5.52 -7.72
C ARG A 449 -35.39 -6.91 -8.29
N ILE A 450 -36.31 -7.83 -8.01
CA ILE A 450 -36.40 -9.11 -8.71
C ILE A 450 -37.63 -9.00 -9.62
N GLU A 451 -37.41 -9.16 -10.92
CA GLU A 451 -38.44 -9.01 -11.94
C GLU A 451 -38.55 -10.28 -12.78
N GLY A 452 -39.76 -10.60 -13.18
CA GLY A 452 -40.05 -11.72 -14.09
C GLY A 452 -40.57 -11.25 -15.43
N ALA A 453 -40.16 -11.87 -16.53
CA ALA A 453 -40.63 -11.56 -17.86
C ALA A 453 -40.63 -12.81 -18.77
N ASN A 454 -41.42 -12.74 -19.85
CA ASN A 454 -41.40 -13.72 -20.94
C ASN A 454 -40.77 -13.14 -22.21
N ASP A 455 -40.42 -11.86 -22.20
CA ASP A 455 -39.63 -11.17 -23.22
C ASP A 455 -38.20 -10.87 -22.67
N PRO A 456 -37.14 -11.29 -23.38
CA PRO A 456 -35.76 -11.09 -22.93
C PRO A 456 -35.34 -9.63 -22.81
N SER A 457 -36.09 -8.69 -23.38
CA SER A 457 -35.85 -7.24 -23.26
C SER A 457 -36.43 -6.64 -21.98
N PHE A 458 -37.23 -7.39 -21.22
CA PHE A 458 -37.94 -6.92 -20.00
C PHE A 458 -38.78 -5.66 -20.19
N ARG A 459 -39.28 -5.41 -21.41
CA ARG A 459 -40.15 -4.26 -21.68
C ARG A 459 -41.50 -4.36 -20.96
N GLN A 460 -41.94 -5.58 -20.71
CA GLN A 460 -43.12 -5.89 -19.92
C GLN A 460 -42.73 -6.87 -18.83
N ALA A 461 -42.14 -6.35 -17.78
CA ALA A 461 -41.70 -7.14 -16.63
C ALA A 461 -42.65 -6.92 -15.46
N ASP A 462 -42.98 -8.00 -14.79
CA ASP A 462 -43.69 -7.96 -13.51
C ASP A 462 -42.67 -7.84 -12.37
N LEU A 463 -42.91 -6.93 -11.43
CA LEU A 463 -42.14 -6.84 -10.21
C LEU A 463 -42.53 -8.00 -9.29
N LEU A 464 -41.56 -8.90 -9.03
CA LEU A 464 -41.77 -10.03 -8.15
C LEU A 464 -41.44 -9.72 -6.71
N TYR A 465 -40.38 -8.93 -6.50
CA TYR A 465 -39.98 -8.47 -5.18
C TYR A 465 -39.10 -7.21 -5.28
N GLU A 466 -39.22 -6.33 -4.30
CA GLU A 466 -38.30 -5.19 -4.09
C GLU A 466 -37.85 -5.18 -2.63
N PHE A 467 -36.54 -5.01 -2.42
CA PHE A 467 -35.99 -4.90 -1.08
C PHE A 467 -36.20 -3.47 -0.57
N GLU A 468 -37.10 -3.29 0.35
CA GLU A 468 -37.48 -1.97 0.93
C GLU A 468 -36.60 -1.60 2.13
N ASP A 469 -35.93 -2.57 2.76
CA ASP A 469 -35.15 -2.39 3.97
C ASP A 469 -33.84 -3.23 3.91
N THR A 470 -32.96 -2.99 4.87
CA THR A 470 -31.71 -3.73 5.04
C THR A 470 -31.97 -5.18 5.44
N LEU A 471 -31.05 -6.08 5.04
CA LEU A 471 -31.12 -7.48 5.43
C LEU A 471 -30.64 -7.66 6.88
N ALA A 472 -31.39 -8.43 7.66
CA ALA A 472 -31.02 -8.78 9.03
C ALA A 472 -29.91 -9.84 9.09
N THR A 473 -29.71 -10.62 8.03
CA THR A 473 -28.75 -11.73 7.95
C THR A 473 -28.13 -11.82 6.55
N ASN A 474 -27.02 -12.55 6.42
CA ASN A 474 -26.36 -12.83 5.14
C ASN A 474 -27.13 -13.81 4.25
N TYR A 475 -28.10 -14.50 4.80
CA TYR A 475 -28.97 -15.43 4.10
C TYR A 475 -30.40 -14.91 4.20
N TYR A 476 -31.03 -14.69 3.07
CA TYR A 476 -32.37 -14.15 3.02
C TYR A 476 -33.24 -15.05 2.17
N ARG A 477 -34.32 -15.56 2.78
CA ARG A 477 -35.35 -16.33 2.12
C ARG A 477 -36.51 -15.41 1.86
N LEU A 478 -36.87 -15.23 0.60
CA LEU A 478 -38.13 -14.60 0.22
C LEU A 478 -39.27 -15.61 0.40
N ASP A 479 -40.35 -15.19 1.06
CA ASP A 479 -41.58 -15.97 1.09
C ASP A 479 -42.14 -16.11 -0.33
N PRO A 480 -43.06 -17.06 -0.56
CA PRO A 480 -43.59 -17.33 -1.88
C PRO A 480 -43.95 -16.04 -2.61
N LEU A 481 -43.30 -15.82 -3.74
CA LEU A 481 -43.61 -14.69 -4.60
C LEU A 481 -45.09 -14.76 -4.96
N ASN A 482 -45.84 -13.71 -4.62
CA ASN A 482 -47.27 -13.70 -4.75
C ASN A 482 -47.70 -13.52 -6.23
N THR A 483 -47.39 -14.51 -7.07
CA THR A 483 -47.66 -14.48 -8.50
C THR A 483 -48.21 -15.83 -8.97
N SER A 484 -49.25 -15.78 -9.78
CA SER A 484 -49.77 -16.93 -10.53
C SER A 484 -49.17 -17.04 -11.94
N ASN A 485 -48.35 -16.05 -12.33
CA ASN A 485 -47.75 -16.00 -13.67
C ASN A 485 -46.52 -16.90 -13.74
N LYS A 486 -46.25 -17.39 -14.96
CA LYS A 486 -45.05 -18.15 -15.28
C LYS A 486 -44.09 -17.25 -16.06
N TYR A 487 -42.81 -17.25 -15.68
CA TYR A 487 -41.80 -16.45 -16.31
C TYR A 487 -40.68 -17.32 -16.88
N ARG A 488 -40.19 -16.92 -18.03
CA ARG A 488 -39.05 -17.57 -18.67
C ARG A 488 -37.74 -16.91 -18.25
N TYR A 489 -37.80 -15.63 -17.88
CA TYR A 489 -36.64 -14.83 -17.52
C TYR A 489 -36.85 -14.18 -16.15
N ILE A 490 -35.80 -14.23 -15.34
CA ILE A 490 -35.73 -13.52 -14.08
C ILE A 490 -34.59 -12.51 -14.16
N ARG A 491 -34.85 -11.29 -13.73
CA ARG A 491 -33.84 -10.24 -13.65
C ARG A 491 -33.69 -9.78 -12.21
N TYR A 492 -32.46 -9.68 -11.78
CA TYR A 492 -32.05 -9.08 -10.54
C TYR A 492 -31.43 -7.71 -10.87
N SER A 493 -32.05 -6.61 -10.43
CA SER A 493 -31.71 -5.24 -10.81
C SER A 493 -31.35 -4.41 -9.60
N PRO A 494 -30.08 -4.00 -9.41
CA PRO A 494 -29.73 -3.02 -8.41
C PRO A 494 -30.20 -1.62 -8.85
N PRO A 495 -30.36 -0.68 -7.91
CA PRO A 495 -30.58 0.74 -8.23
C PRO A 495 -29.44 1.29 -9.11
N ALA A 496 -29.76 2.22 -9.99
CA ALA A 496 -28.77 2.83 -10.87
C ALA A 496 -27.62 3.49 -10.07
N GLY A 497 -26.38 3.23 -10.46
CA GLY A 497 -25.18 3.76 -9.81
C GLY A 497 -24.78 3.06 -8.52
N THR A 498 -25.41 1.93 -8.16
CA THR A 498 -25.01 1.12 -7.01
C THR A 498 -24.26 -0.14 -7.48
N GLN A 499 -23.29 -0.56 -6.66
CA GLN A 499 -22.62 -1.86 -6.79
C GLN A 499 -23.32 -2.85 -5.86
N MET A 500 -23.42 -4.09 -6.30
CA MET A 500 -24.00 -5.15 -5.48
C MET A 500 -23.05 -6.31 -5.29
N GLU A 501 -23.10 -6.87 -4.07
CA GLU A 501 -22.46 -8.12 -3.72
C GLU A 501 -23.55 -9.20 -3.59
N LEU A 502 -23.49 -10.23 -4.43
CA LEU A 502 -24.35 -11.38 -4.39
C LEU A 502 -23.50 -12.66 -4.45
N ALA A 503 -23.62 -13.49 -3.43
CA ALA A 503 -22.88 -14.75 -3.38
C ALA A 503 -23.63 -15.87 -4.10
N GLU A 504 -24.96 -15.96 -3.92
CA GLU A 504 -25.78 -17.03 -4.48
C GLU A 504 -27.22 -16.52 -4.69
N LEU A 505 -27.82 -16.91 -5.82
CA LEU A 505 -29.24 -16.76 -6.09
C LEU A 505 -29.81 -18.13 -6.46
N ALA A 506 -30.79 -18.60 -5.71
CA ALA A 506 -31.49 -19.84 -5.99
C ALA A 506 -33.00 -19.63 -6.01
N LEU A 507 -33.67 -20.26 -6.97
CA LEU A 507 -35.12 -20.34 -7.06
C LEU A 507 -35.58 -21.77 -6.79
N TYR A 508 -36.75 -21.93 -6.23
CA TYR A 508 -37.32 -23.23 -5.88
C TYR A 508 -38.79 -23.30 -6.32
N GLU A 509 -39.24 -24.48 -6.71
CA GLU A 509 -40.61 -24.75 -7.07
C GLU A 509 -41.52 -24.91 -5.84
N ASP A 510 -40.90 -25.17 -4.68
CA ASP A 510 -41.62 -25.46 -3.44
C ASP A 510 -41.19 -24.57 -2.27
N THR A 511 -42.08 -24.37 -1.34
CA THR A 511 -41.88 -23.54 -0.16
C THR A 511 -40.93 -24.15 0.87
N LEU A 512 -40.53 -25.44 0.72
CA LEU A 512 -39.56 -26.09 1.57
C LEU A 512 -38.13 -25.97 1.02
N CYS A 513 -37.94 -25.35 -0.15
CA CYS A 513 -36.67 -25.19 -0.85
C CYS A 513 -35.99 -26.54 -1.13
N THR A 514 -36.76 -27.52 -1.56
CA THR A 514 -36.25 -28.88 -1.86
C THR A 514 -36.08 -29.10 -3.36
N MET A 515 -36.87 -28.45 -4.22
CA MET A 515 -36.82 -28.58 -5.67
C MET A 515 -36.24 -27.30 -6.31
N LYS A 516 -34.90 -27.27 -6.42
CA LYS A 516 -34.18 -26.13 -7.02
C LYS A 516 -34.46 -26.04 -8.52
N ILE A 517 -34.81 -24.87 -9.00
CA ILE A 517 -35.01 -24.57 -10.43
C ILE A 517 -33.63 -24.29 -11.04
N PRO A 518 -33.22 -25.00 -12.11
CA PRO A 518 -31.97 -24.67 -12.80
C PRO A 518 -32.03 -23.27 -13.41
N LEU A 519 -31.04 -22.47 -13.13
CA LEU A 519 -30.88 -21.13 -13.69
C LEU A 519 -29.71 -21.11 -14.66
N HIS A 520 -29.89 -20.45 -15.81
CA HIS A 520 -28.85 -20.32 -16.82
C HIS A 520 -28.68 -18.86 -17.21
N ARG A 521 -27.45 -18.42 -17.38
CA ARG A 521 -27.14 -17.07 -17.83
C ARG A 521 -27.65 -16.82 -19.25
N MET A 522 -28.22 -15.66 -19.49
CA MET A 522 -28.81 -15.34 -20.79
C MET A 522 -27.79 -14.76 -21.79
N ASN A 523 -26.82 -13.96 -21.34
CA ASN A 523 -25.86 -13.26 -22.20
C ASN A 523 -24.46 -13.21 -21.60
N ASP A 524 -23.42 -13.22 -22.46
CA ASP A 524 -22.03 -12.96 -22.12
C ASP A 524 -21.77 -11.44 -22.05
N VAL A 525 -22.44 -10.75 -21.13
CA VAL A 525 -22.41 -9.28 -21.10
C VAL A 525 -21.12 -8.73 -20.55
N MET A 526 -20.36 -9.51 -19.78
CA MET A 526 -18.99 -9.16 -19.37
C MET A 526 -18.15 -10.42 -19.11
N PRO A 527 -17.08 -10.66 -19.87
CA PRO A 527 -16.19 -11.81 -19.68
C PRO A 527 -15.35 -11.73 -18.40
N VAL A 528 -15.42 -10.60 -17.67
CA VAL A 528 -14.59 -10.31 -16.48
C VAL A 528 -15.10 -11.02 -15.23
N TYR A 529 -16.40 -11.33 -15.16
CA TYR A 529 -17.03 -11.91 -13.97
C TYR A 529 -17.68 -13.25 -14.30
N ASP A 530 -17.30 -14.26 -13.54
CA ASP A 530 -17.86 -15.61 -13.68
C ASP A 530 -19.26 -15.64 -13.05
N MET A 531 -20.26 -15.27 -13.85
CA MET A 531 -21.66 -15.18 -13.42
C MET A 531 -22.26 -16.55 -13.06
N ASP A 532 -21.65 -17.65 -13.51
CA ASP A 532 -22.10 -18.99 -13.18
C ASP A 532 -21.89 -19.31 -11.70
N ASN A 533 -20.96 -18.58 -11.05
CA ASN A 533 -20.73 -18.69 -9.61
C ASN A 533 -21.88 -18.17 -8.74
N ILE A 534 -22.84 -17.40 -9.29
CA ILE A 534 -24.01 -16.92 -8.54
C ILE A 534 -25.04 -18.05 -8.33
N THR A 535 -24.91 -19.16 -9.01
CA THR A 535 -25.86 -20.29 -8.97
C THR A 535 -25.19 -21.63 -8.67
N ASP A 536 -23.92 -21.62 -8.26
CA ASP A 536 -23.09 -22.82 -8.03
C ASP A 536 -23.32 -23.49 -6.67
N GLY A 537 -24.12 -22.86 -5.81
CA GLY A 537 -24.39 -23.34 -4.45
C GLY A 537 -23.32 -22.94 -3.42
N ASN A 538 -22.33 -22.14 -3.80
CA ASN A 538 -21.24 -21.73 -2.91
C ASN A 538 -21.53 -20.38 -2.25
N ILE A 539 -22.12 -20.39 -1.08
CA ILE A 539 -22.43 -19.18 -0.29
C ILE A 539 -21.22 -18.60 0.45
N THR A 540 -20.02 -19.16 0.30
CA THR A 540 -18.82 -18.73 1.06
C THR A 540 -18.02 -17.64 0.39
N VAL A 541 -18.33 -17.27 -0.84
CA VAL A 541 -17.69 -16.21 -1.62
C VAL A 541 -18.75 -15.18 -2.01
N SER A 542 -18.37 -13.91 -2.02
CA SER A 542 -19.19 -12.83 -2.59
C SER A 542 -18.53 -12.36 -3.88
N TYR A 543 -19.34 -12.12 -4.91
CA TYR A 543 -18.91 -11.56 -6.18
C TYR A 543 -19.27 -10.09 -6.22
N THR A 544 -18.24 -9.23 -6.09
CA THR A 544 -18.37 -7.78 -6.24
C THR A 544 -18.40 -7.41 -7.72
N HIS A 545 -19.20 -6.38 -8.06
CA HIS A 545 -19.29 -5.69 -9.37
C HIS A 545 -20.34 -6.19 -10.36
N LEU A 546 -21.57 -6.35 -9.91
CA LEU A 546 -22.71 -6.39 -10.81
C LEU A 546 -23.28 -4.97 -11.03
N THR A 547 -22.69 -4.21 -11.95
CA THR A 547 -23.19 -2.88 -12.33
C THR A 547 -24.29 -2.92 -13.40
N LEU A 548 -24.59 -4.09 -13.95
CA LEU A 548 -25.62 -4.30 -14.97
C LEU A 548 -26.66 -5.29 -14.48
N PRO A 549 -27.93 -5.16 -14.96
CA PRO A 549 -28.98 -6.12 -14.61
C PRO A 549 -28.56 -7.53 -15.03
N THR A 550 -28.51 -8.42 -14.06
CA THR A 550 -28.26 -9.84 -14.30
C THR A 550 -29.55 -10.49 -14.77
N ILE A 551 -29.56 -11.02 -15.98
CA ILE A 551 -30.69 -11.73 -16.56
C ILE A 551 -30.41 -13.21 -16.49
N LEU A 552 -31.24 -13.94 -15.75
CA LEU A 552 -31.18 -15.39 -15.65
C LEU A 552 -32.33 -16.02 -16.44
N LEU A 553 -32.05 -17.12 -17.12
CA LEU A 553 -33.06 -17.92 -17.80
C LEU A 553 -33.61 -18.97 -16.82
N VAL A 554 -34.91 -19.04 -16.70
CA VAL A 554 -35.62 -20.01 -15.85
C VAL A 554 -36.22 -21.11 -16.72
#